data_3afa46e22c46eb888b59d61fd7d94a90
#
_entry.id   3afa46e22c46eb888b59d61fd7d94a90
#
_cell.length_a   1.000
_cell.length_b   1.000
_cell.length_c   1.000
_cell.angle_alpha   90.00
_cell.angle_beta   90.00
_cell.angle_gamma   90.00
#
_symmetry.space_group_name_H-M   'P 1'
#
loop_
_entity.id
_entity.type
_entity.pdbx_description
1 polymer ?
#
loop_
_entity_poly.entity_id
_entity_poly.type
_entity_poly.pdbx_seq_one_letter_code
_entity_poly.pdbx_strand_id
1 'polypeptide(L)'
;MKLGLTKAAVLLAVLPALAFNVMVDAQRGGRGVPAAPPTPRAAAPFDLSGQWVSLITEDWRQRQFTPAKGDYVPLPLSPAARKIADSWDPAKDEAGGEQCKAYGAAGLMRLPTRIRIAWEGDAALKLETDAGTQTRIFYFGAPQGSGGDWQGVSSAT
;
A
#
# COMPACT_ATOMS: atom_id res chain seq x y z
N MET A 1 -61.79 -59.62 -15.44
CA MET A 1 -60.43 -59.30 -15.89
C MET A 1 -60.19 -57.79 -15.67
N LYS A 2 -59.91 -57.40 -14.41
CA LYS A 2 -59.63 -55.99 -14.04
C LYS A 2 -58.44 -55.91 -13.10
N LEU A 3 -57.25 -56.15 -13.64
CA LEU A 3 -56.01 -56.05 -12.87
C LEU A 3 -54.85 -55.55 -13.79
N GLY A 4 -54.94 -54.37 -14.28
CA GLY A 4 -53.90 -53.87 -15.15
C GLY A 4 -53.61 -52.35 -15.06
N LEU A 5 -54.52 -51.58 -14.52
CA LEU A 5 -54.44 -50.13 -14.60
C LEU A 5 -53.80 -49.45 -13.38
N THR A 6 -53.79 -50.10 -12.23
CA THR A 6 -53.30 -49.51 -10.98
C THR A 6 -51.79 -49.59 -10.80
N LYS A 7 -51.11 -50.60 -11.42
CA LYS A 7 -49.66 -50.76 -11.32
C LYS A 7 -48.87 -49.83 -12.25
N ALA A 8 -49.44 -49.43 -13.38
CA ALA A 8 -48.81 -48.52 -14.33
C ALA A 8 -48.84 -47.05 -13.81
N ALA A 9 -49.88 -46.68 -13.10
CA ALA A 9 -50.02 -45.31 -12.54
C ALA A 9 -49.06 -45.03 -11.37
N VAL A 10 -48.72 -46.06 -10.58
CA VAL A 10 -47.78 -45.91 -9.45
C VAL A 10 -46.33 -45.80 -9.97
N LEU A 11 -45.94 -46.46 -11.04
CA LEU A 11 -44.63 -46.39 -11.65
C LEU A 11 -44.37 -45.02 -12.33
N LEU A 12 -45.43 -44.42 -12.92
CA LEU A 12 -45.28 -43.09 -13.55
C LEU A 12 -45.16 -41.93 -12.55
N ALA A 13 -45.65 -42.08 -11.33
CA ALA A 13 -45.56 -41.06 -10.29
C ALA A 13 -44.21 -41.08 -9.54
N VAL A 14 -43.54 -42.20 -9.48
CA VAL A 14 -42.23 -42.35 -8.78
C VAL A 14 -41.07 -41.80 -9.59
N LEU A 15 -41.11 -41.91 -10.90
CA LEU A 15 -40.03 -41.44 -11.79
C LEU A 15 -39.84 -39.90 -11.75
N PRO A 16 -40.85 -39.04 -11.79
CA PRO A 16 -40.67 -37.61 -11.70
C PRO A 16 -40.23 -37.16 -10.31
N ALA A 17 -40.59 -37.89 -9.23
CA ALA A 17 -40.17 -37.54 -7.86
C ALA A 17 -38.67 -37.83 -7.65
N LEU A 18 -38.10 -38.85 -8.24
CA LEU A 18 -36.69 -39.13 -8.19
C LEU A 18 -35.87 -38.14 -9.04
N ALA A 19 -36.38 -37.75 -10.21
CA ALA A 19 -35.72 -36.75 -11.06
C ALA A 19 -35.68 -35.35 -10.39
N PHE A 20 -36.71 -35.00 -9.61
CA PHE A 20 -36.81 -33.74 -8.91
C PHE A 20 -35.82 -33.65 -7.74
N ASN A 21 -35.57 -34.75 -7.04
CA ASN A 21 -34.60 -34.80 -5.96
C ASN A 21 -33.15 -34.66 -6.47
N VAL A 22 -32.82 -35.23 -7.63
CA VAL A 22 -31.49 -35.08 -8.25
C VAL A 22 -31.26 -33.65 -8.72
N MET A 23 -32.26 -32.93 -9.22
CA MET A 23 -32.13 -31.55 -9.61
C MET A 23 -31.97 -30.59 -8.41
N VAL A 24 -32.57 -30.88 -7.27
CA VAL A 24 -32.45 -30.08 -6.06
C VAL A 24 -31.06 -30.22 -5.42
N ASP A 25 -30.42 -31.39 -5.50
CA ASP A 25 -29.04 -31.58 -5.03
C ASP A 25 -28.03 -30.93 -5.94
N ALA A 26 -28.27 -30.87 -7.26
CA ALA A 26 -27.41 -30.15 -8.20
C ALA A 26 -27.39 -28.64 -7.95
N GLN A 27 -28.46 -28.07 -7.41
CA GLN A 27 -28.52 -26.65 -7.01
C GLN A 27 -27.89 -26.37 -5.62
N ARG A 28 -27.75 -27.38 -4.77
CA ARG A 28 -27.10 -27.26 -3.46
C ARG A 28 -25.57 -27.40 -3.53
N GLY A 29 -25.03 -27.91 -4.63
CA GLY A 29 -23.59 -28.15 -4.83
C GLY A 29 -22.73 -26.92 -5.15
N GLY A 30 -23.33 -25.72 -5.17
CA GLY A 30 -22.64 -24.49 -5.63
C GLY A 30 -22.50 -23.37 -4.60
N ARG A 31 -22.39 -23.67 -3.31
CA ARG A 31 -21.78 -22.70 -2.40
C ARG A 31 -20.28 -22.77 -2.62
N GLY A 32 -19.83 -22.05 -3.66
CA GLY A 32 -18.40 -21.83 -3.84
C GLY A 32 -17.81 -21.32 -2.53
N VAL A 33 -16.69 -21.87 -2.13
CA VAL A 33 -15.89 -21.31 -1.05
C VAL A 33 -15.73 -19.82 -1.37
N PRO A 34 -16.05 -18.89 -0.45
CA PRO A 34 -15.85 -17.46 -0.70
C PRO A 34 -14.42 -17.28 -1.21
N ALA A 35 -14.27 -16.60 -2.36
CA ALA A 35 -12.94 -16.30 -2.88
C ALA A 35 -12.16 -15.56 -1.80
N ALA A 36 -10.91 -15.93 -1.60
CA ALA A 36 -10.02 -15.21 -0.70
C ALA A 36 -10.00 -13.72 -1.10
N PRO A 37 -9.97 -12.79 -0.14
CA PRO A 37 -9.87 -11.37 -0.45
C PRO A 37 -8.63 -11.13 -1.32
N PRO A 38 -8.68 -10.18 -2.28
CA PRO A 38 -7.55 -9.88 -3.13
C PRO A 38 -6.36 -9.42 -2.28
N THR A 39 -5.14 -9.72 -2.74
CA THR A 39 -3.92 -9.19 -2.10
C THR A 39 -3.87 -7.66 -2.23
N PRO A 40 -3.17 -6.94 -1.37
CA PRO A 40 -3.00 -5.49 -1.48
C PRO A 40 -2.56 -5.03 -2.85
N ARG A 41 -1.62 -5.74 -3.48
CA ARG A 41 -1.19 -5.48 -4.84
C ARG A 41 -2.31 -5.65 -5.86
N ALA A 42 -3.10 -6.71 -5.76
CA ALA A 42 -4.21 -6.97 -6.67
C ALA A 42 -5.40 -6.01 -6.47
N ALA A 43 -5.55 -5.46 -5.26
CA ALA A 43 -6.58 -4.51 -4.89
C ALA A 43 -6.18 -3.05 -5.15
N ALA A 44 -4.91 -2.77 -5.47
CA ALA A 44 -4.43 -1.42 -5.68
C ALA A 44 -5.22 -0.73 -6.81
N PRO A 45 -5.73 0.48 -6.60
CA PRO A 45 -6.55 1.18 -7.60
C PRO A 45 -5.77 1.57 -8.87
N PHE A 46 -4.45 1.65 -8.76
CA PHE A 46 -3.52 1.90 -9.86
C PHE A 46 -2.13 1.38 -9.50
N ASP A 47 -1.32 1.05 -10.49
CA ASP A 47 0.06 0.58 -10.30
C ASP A 47 1.03 1.77 -10.38
N LEU A 48 1.71 2.07 -9.28
CA LEU A 48 2.76 3.08 -9.19
C LEU A 48 4.16 2.54 -9.53
N SER A 49 4.29 1.26 -9.85
CA SER A 49 5.60 0.67 -10.15
C SER A 49 6.27 1.38 -11.31
N GLY A 50 7.55 1.67 -11.17
CA GLY A 50 8.31 2.37 -12.19
C GLY A 50 9.41 3.27 -11.63
N GLN A 51 10.00 4.04 -12.55
CA GLN A 51 10.96 5.08 -12.23
C GLN A 51 10.32 6.45 -12.47
N TRP A 52 10.44 7.31 -11.49
CA TRP A 52 9.82 8.62 -11.46
C TRP A 52 10.88 9.69 -11.27
N VAL A 53 10.66 10.83 -11.90
CA VAL A 53 11.52 12.02 -11.77
C VAL A 53 10.68 13.16 -11.26
N SER A 54 11.19 13.92 -10.29
CA SER A 54 10.47 15.08 -9.78
C SER A 54 10.42 16.21 -10.81
N LEU A 55 9.26 16.83 -10.95
CA LEU A 55 9.12 18.12 -11.62
C LEU A 55 9.47 19.21 -10.61
N ILE A 56 10.54 19.95 -10.86
CA ILE A 56 11.10 20.93 -9.92
C ILE A 56 10.72 22.38 -10.23
N THR A 57 9.80 22.59 -11.16
CA THR A 57 9.34 23.93 -11.55
C THR A 57 8.54 24.64 -10.46
N GLU A 58 7.88 23.85 -9.58
CA GLU A 58 7.19 24.36 -8.42
C GLU A 58 8.08 24.29 -7.18
N ASP A 59 8.04 25.29 -6.33
CA ASP A 59 8.82 25.35 -5.08
C ASP A 59 10.33 25.14 -5.28
N TRP A 60 10.87 25.46 -6.45
CA TRP A 60 12.28 25.19 -6.79
C TRP A 60 13.25 25.67 -5.72
N ARG A 61 12.95 26.80 -5.09
CA ARG A 61 13.78 27.41 -4.07
C ARG A 61 13.94 26.51 -2.84
N GLN A 62 12.87 25.89 -2.36
CA GLN A 62 12.93 24.96 -1.23
C GLN A 62 13.31 23.52 -1.62
N ARG A 63 13.34 23.22 -2.92
CA ARG A 63 13.73 21.90 -3.43
C ARG A 63 15.19 21.80 -3.81
N GLN A 64 15.78 22.89 -4.29
CA GLN A 64 17.16 22.91 -4.80
C GLN A 64 18.17 23.55 -3.84
N PHE A 65 17.71 24.41 -2.95
CA PHE A 65 18.57 25.12 -2.01
C PHE A 65 18.11 24.87 -0.58
N THR A 66 19.08 24.73 0.32
CA THR A 66 18.79 24.84 1.75
C THR A 66 18.50 26.31 2.07
N PRO A 67 17.29 26.68 2.50
CA PRO A 67 16.97 28.05 2.82
C PRO A 67 17.78 28.52 4.03
N ALA A 68 17.94 29.84 4.15
CA ALA A 68 18.52 30.42 5.35
C ALA A 68 17.67 30.08 6.58
N LYS A 69 18.29 30.01 7.75
CA LYS A 69 17.59 29.81 9.02
C LYS A 69 16.52 30.89 9.18
N GLY A 70 15.29 30.48 9.46
CA GLY A 70 14.13 31.38 9.58
C GLY A 70 13.35 31.60 8.27
N ASP A 71 13.85 31.15 7.13
CA ASP A 71 13.18 31.29 5.82
C ASP A 71 12.31 30.06 5.54
N TYR A 72 11.19 29.95 6.24
CA TYR A 72 10.19 28.87 6.05
C TYR A 72 8.79 29.39 5.71
N VAL A 73 8.71 30.59 5.17
CA VAL A 73 7.43 31.26 4.88
C VAL A 73 6.45 30.38 4.09
N PRO A 74 6.86 29.64 3.05
CA PRO A 74 5.93 28.81 2.29
C PRO A 74 5.61 27.44 2.95
N LEU A 75 6.22 27.12 4.09
CA LEU A 75 5.99 25.85 4.76
C LEU A 75 4.95 26.01 5.87
N PRO A 76 3.89 25.21 5.88
CA PRO A 76 2.83 25.27 6.91
C PRO A 76 3.30 24.63 8.23
N LEU A 77 4.31 25.22 8.85
CA LEU A 77 4.88 24.71 10.09
C LEU A 77 3.96 24.97 11.29
N SER A 78 3.72 23.93 12.09
CA SER A 78 3.15 24.09 13.42
C SER A 78 4.10 24.89 14.34
N PRO A 79 3.61 25.51 15.43
CA PRO A 79 4.49 26.21 16.39
C PRO A 79 5.60 25.31 16.95
N ALA A 80 5.32 24.03 17.20
CA ALA A 80 6.31 23.06 17.66
C ALA A 80 7.38 22.79 16.59
N ALA A 81 6.97 22.58 15.33
CA ALA A 81 7.90 22.37 14.23
C ALA A 81 8.77 23.61 13.97
N ARG A 82 8.20 24.83 14.07
CA ARG A 82 8.96 26.08 13.96
C ARG A 82 10.03 26.16 15.04
N LYS A 83 9.71 25.84 16.29
CA LYS A 83 10.68 25.83 17.38
C LYS A 83 11.84 24.87 17.12
N ILE A 84 11.57 23.69 16.55
CA ILE A 84 12.60 22.74 16.15
C ILE A 84 13.46 23.32 15.03
N ALA A 85 12.84 23.87 14.00
CA ALA A 85 13.56 24.47 12.88
C ALA A 85 14.45 25.67 13.34
N ASP A 86 13.96 26.50 14.26
CA ASP A 86 14.72 27.60 14.83
C ASP A 86 15.91 27.13 15.70
N SER A 87 15.85 25.93 16.25
CA SER A 87 16.94 25.33 17.03
C SER A 87 18.05 24.73 16.17
N TRP A 88 17.85 24.61 14.87
CA TRP A 88 18.87 24.07 13.97
C TRP A 88 20.12 24.94 13.93
N ASP A 89 21.28 24.31 14.06
CA ASP A 89 22.56 24.95 14.10
C ASP A 89 23.58 24.09 13.31
N PRO A 90 23.91 24.48 12.07
CA PRO A 90 24.82 23.71 11.24
C PRO A 90 26.24 23.60 11.82
N ALA A 91 26.69 24.57 12.61
CA ALA A 91 28.00 24.49 13.25
C ALA A 91 28.06 23.38 14.32
N LYS A 92 26.95 23.12 15.00
CA LYS A 92 26.86 21.97 15.94
C LYS A 92 26.87 20.64 15.21
N ASP A 93 26.18 20.56 14.08
CA ASP A 93 26.17 19.36 13.24
C ASP A 93 27.59 19.07 12.71
N GLU A 94 28.30 20.10 12.26
CA GLU A 94 29.68 19.99 11.80
C GLU A 94 30.63 19.55 12.93
N ALA A 95 30.56 20.17 14.08
CA ALA A 95 31.37 19.83 15.24
C ALA A 95 31.08 18.39 15.74
N GLY A 96 29.85 17.91 15.57
CA GLY A 96 29.44 16.54 15.89
C GLY A 96 29.75 15.50 14.82
N GLY A 97 30.29 15.91 13.66
CA GLY A 97 30.49 15.01 12.51
C GLY A 97 29.18 14.58 11.84
N GLU A 98 28.09 15.33 12.05
CA GLU A 98 26.75 15.00 11.59
C GLU A 98 26.28 15.80 10.37
N GLN A 99 27.18 16.49 9.70
CA GLN A 99 26.89 17.31 8.52
C GLN A 99 26.29 16.52 7.34
N CYS A 100 26.47 15.20 7.33
CA CYS A 100 25.95 14.29 6.30
C CYS A 100 24.77 13.46 6.81
N LYS A 101 23.95 14.01 7.70
CA LYS A 101 22.73 13.32 8.16
C LYS A 101 21.82 12.94 6.99
N ALA A 102 21.30 11.73 7.05
CA ALA A 102 20.29 11.29 6.09
C ALA A 102 19.01 12.13 6.22
N TYR A 103 18.33 12.35 5.10
CA TYR A 103 17.05 13.03 5.11
C TYR A 103 15.97 12.12 5.71
N GLY A 104 15.13 12.67 6.56
CA GLY A 104 13.91 12.00 6.98
C GLY A 104 12.89 11.89 5.84
N ALA A 105 11.86 11.08 6.04
CA ALA A 105 10.88 10.74 4.99
C ALA A 105 10.27 11.97 4.30
N ALA A 106 9.90 12.99 5.04
CA ALA A 106 9.29 14.21 4.49
C ALA A 106 10.32 15.07 3.70
N GLY A 107 11.54 15.20 4.22
CA GLY A 107 12.61 15.96 3.57
C GLY A 107 13.03 15.31 2.26
N LEU A 108 13.16 14.00 2.24
CA LEU A 108 13.56 13.24 1.08
C LEU A 108 12.61 13.45 -0.12
N MET A 109 11.31 13.49 0.12
CA MET A 109 10.29 13.69 -0.94
C MET A 109 10.31 15.10 -1.54
N ARG A 110 11.00 16.05 -0.93
CA ARG A 110 11.15 17.41 -1.47
C ARG A 110 12.39 17.59 -2.33
N LEU A 111 13.35 16.68 -2.28
CA LEU A 111 14.57 16.78 -3.06
C LEU A 111 14.30 16.56 -4.55
N PRO A 112 15.02 17.28 -5.44
CA PRO A 112 15.01 17.01 -6.87
C PRO A 112 15.73 15.69 -7.14
N THR A 113 15.00 14.58 -7.12
CA THR A 113 15.59 13.25 -7.21
C THR A 113 14.77 12.32 -8.10
N ARG A 114 15.37 11.21 -8.46
CA ARG A 114 14.67 10.08 -9.04
C ARG A 114 14.25 9.14 -7.90
N ILE A 115 13.08 8.55 -8.06
CA ILE A 115 12.59 7.51 -7.20
C ILE A 115 12.22 6.28 -8.03
N ARG A 116 12.43 5.11 -7.47
CA ARG A 116 11.96 3.85 -8.01
C ARG A 116 10.94 3.26 -7.06
N ILE A 117 9.79 2.89 -7.61
CA ILE A 117 8.72 2.24 -6.86
C ILE A 117 8.56 0.82 -7.42
N ALA A 118 8.49 -0.17 -6.55
CA ALA A 118 8.27 -1.55 -6.94
C ALA A 118 7.52 -2.31 -5.84
N TRP A 119 6.69 -3.24 -6.24
CA TRP A 119 6.11 -4.18 -5.29
C TRP A 119 7.16 -5.20 -4.82
N GLU A 120 7.21 -5.43 -3.53
CA GLU A 120 7.98 -6.48 -2.89
C GLU A 120 7.00 -7.57 -2.42
N GLY A 121 6.75 -8.55 -3.29
CA GLY A 121 5.65 -9.51 -3.14
C GLY A 121 4.28 -8.85 -3.33
N ASP A 122 3.28 -9.33 -2.59
CA ASP A 122 1.88 -8.90 -2.73
C ASP A 122 1.40 -7.95 -1.64
N ALA A 123 2.21 -7.69 -0.62
CA ALA A 123 1.80 -6.96 0.56
C ALA A 123 2.80 -5.86 0.99
N ALA A 124 3.80 -5.56 0.19
CA ALA A 124 4.72 -4.47 0.49
C ALA A 124 5.08 -3.68 -0.78
N LEU A 125 5.12 -2.36 -0.65
CA LEU A 125 5.57 -1.46 -1.70
C LEU A 125 6.89 -0.84 -1.27
N LYS A 126 7.93 -1.01 -2.09
CA LYS A 126 9.26 -0.46 -1.86
C LYS A 126 9.45 0.83 -2.66
N LEU A 127 9.98 1.86 -2.01
CA LEU A 127 10.40 3.11 -2.61
C LEU A 127 11.89 3.27 -2.38
N GLU A 128 12.65 3.38 -3.45
CA GLU A 128 14.09 3.63 -3.45
C GLU A 128 14.34 5.03 -4.02
N THR A 129 15.28 5.77 -3.42
CA THR A 129 15.62 7.12 -3.83
C THR A 129 17.09 7.25 -4.18
N ASP A 130 17.41 8.01 -5.22
CA ASP A 130 18.79 8.33 -5.57
C ASP A 130 19.42 9.26 -4.51
N ALA A 131 18.69 10.29 -4.10
CA ALA A 131 19.16 11.20 -3.07
C ALA A 131 19.27 10.47 -1.73
N GLY A 132 20.45 10.47 -1.14
CA GLY A 132 20.75 9.78 0.11
C GLY A 132 20.75 8.26 0.03
N THR A 133 20.54 7.68 -1.15
CA THR A 133 20.52 6.21 -1.38
C THR A 133 19.67 5.49 -0.33
N GLN A 134 18.43 5.95 -0.16
CA GLN A 134 17.55 5.46 0.90
C GLN A 134 16.45 4.57 0.34
N THR A 135 16.02 3.64 1.18
CA THR A 135 14.91 2.72 0.89
C THR A 135 13.83 2.87 1.97
N ARG A 136 12.58 2.95 1.52
CA ARG A 136 11.41 2.91 2.40
C ARG A 136 10.45 1.82 1.95
N ILE A 137 9.96 1.05 2.90
CA ILE A 137 8.99 -0.01 2.65
C ILE A 137 7.67 0.35 3.32
N PHE A 138 6.59 0.27 2.55
CA PHE A 138 5.23 0.44 3.01
C PHE A 138 4.59 -0.94 3.11
N TYR A 139 4.29 -1.37 4.32
CA TYR A 139 3.67 -2.66 4.60
C TYR A 139 2.15 -2.52 4.66
N PHE A 140 1.45 -3.27 3.82
CA PHE A 140 0.00 -3.40 3.88
C PHE A 140 -0.34 -4.49 4.90
N GLY A 141 -0.59 -4.07 6.13
CA GLY A 141 -0.78 -4.96 7.28
C GLY A 141 0.18 -4.62 8.42
N ALA A 142 0.63 -5.64 9.16
CA ALA A 142 1.56 -5.43 10.25
C ALA A 142 2.93 -4.96 9.73
N PRO A 143 3.45 -3.82 10.20
CA PRO A 143 4.75 -3.34 9.78
C PRO A 143 5.86 -4.29 10.24
N GLN A 144 6.90 -4.42 9.43
CA GLN A 144 8.09 -5.20 9.76
C GLN A 144 9.28 -4.25 9.97
N GLY A 145 10.07 -4.52 10.99
CA GLY A 145 11.26 -3.72 11.33
C GLY A 145 11.14 -2.96 12.65
N SER A 146 12.25 -2.44 13.12
CA SER A 146 12.37 -1.78 14.43
C SER A 146 12.12 -0.26 14.40
N GLY A 147 12.03 0.35 13.23
CA GLY A 147 11.81 1.80 13.09
C GLY A 147 12.95 2.69 13.60
N GLY A 148 14.16 2.14 13.74
CA GLY A 148 15.30 2.87 14.29
C GLY A 148 16.09 3.71 13.29
N ASP A 149 15.74 3.69 12.00
CA ASP A 149 16.40 4.50 10.97
C ASP A 149 15.65 5.81 10.66
N TRP A 150 16.27 6.66 9.86
CA TRP A 150 15.70 7.96 9.46
C TRP A 150 14.40 7.84 8.63
N GLN A 151 14.17 6.71 8.01
CA GLN A 151 12.96 6.46 7.23
C GLN A 151 11.82 5.92 8.09
N GLY A 152 12.13 5.33 9.24
CA GLY A 152 11.14 4.73 10.13
C GLY A 152 10.44 3.53 9.50
N VAL A 153 9.35 3.11 10.14
CA VAL A 153 8.50 2.00 9.67
C VAL A 153 7.16 2.56 9.21
N SER A 154 6.66 2.07 8.07
CA SER A 154 5.42 2.54 7.49
C SER A 154 4.41 1.41 7.40
N SER A 155 3.20 1.67 7.91
CA SER A 155 2.01 0.87 7.66
C SER A 155 1.14 1.58 6.63
N ALA A 156 0.60 0.83 5.69
CA ALA A 156 -0.29 1.31 4.64
C ALA A 156 -1.64 0.57 4.70
N THR A 157 -2.68 1.21 4.18
CA THR A 157 -4.04 0.66 4.09
C THR A 157 -4.60 0.87 2.69
#